data_df891404416d882b71002cdcf261051d
#
_entry.id   df891404416d882b71002cdcf261051d
#
_cell.length_a   1.000
_cell.length_b   1.000
_cell.length_c   1.000
_cell.angle_alpha   90.00
_cell.angle_beta   90.00
_cell.angle_gamma   90.00
#
_symmetry.space_group_name_H-M   'P 1'
#
loop_
_entity.id
_entity.type
_entity.pdbx_description
1 polymer ?
#
loop_
_entity_poly.entity_id
_entity_poly.type
_entity_poly.pdbx_seq_one_letter_code
_entity_poly.pdbx_strand_id
1 'polypeptide(L)'
;MARRKTAVAGLTSELTAQLNLAKDPNILVFTPLGGLGPVDIVTLNMATGEYTGYDVKTKNYRKSDYTPKDGYKRNSTGTLIARQTTVEQKKLKVKIIYAK
;
A
#
# COMPACT_ATOMS: atom_id res chain seq x y z
N MET A 1 -19.50 -12.69 -15.36
CA MET A 1 -19.21 -11.23 -15.33
C MET A 1 -17.77 -11.00 -14.92
N ALA A 2 -17.05 -10.21 -15.67
CA ALA A 2 -15.64 -9.93 -15.38
C ALA A 2 -15.52 -8.89 -14.26
N ARG A 3 -14.50 -9.02 -13.42
CA ARG A 3 -14.17 -8.03 -12.39
C ARG A 3 -13.66 -6.75 -13.06
N ARG A 4 -13.86 -5.61 -12.40
CA ARG A 4 -13.30 -4.33 -12.84
C ARG A 4 -11.77 -4.37 -12.83
N LYS A 5 -11.11 -3.66 -13.77
CA LYS A 5 -9.65 -3.59 -13.83
C LYS A 5 -9.03 -3.08 -12.52
N THR A 6 -9.66 -2.09 -11.88
CA THR A 6 -9.20 -1.54 -10.60
C THR A 6 -9.27 -2.57 -9.48
N ALA A 7 -10.33 -3.40 -9.44
CA ALA A 7 -10.46 -4.46 -8.45
C ALA A 7 -9.38 -5.53 -8.64
N VAL A 8 -9.11 -5.91 -9.89
CA VAL A 8 -8.05 -6.88 -10.23
C VAL A 8 -6.68 -6.33 -9.84
N ALA A 9 -6.39 -5.07 -10.17
CA ALA A 9 -5.13 -4.43 -9.82
C ALA A 9 -4.92 -4.37 -8.30
N GLY A 10 -5.97 -4.01 -7.55
CA GLY A 10 -5.92 -3.96 -6.09
C GLY A 10 -5.64 -5.33 -5.48
N LEU A 11 -6.36 -6.36 -5.91
CA LEU A 11 -6.15 -7.73 -5.44
C LEU A 11 -4.74 -8.23 -5.80
N THR A 12 -4.27 -7.98 -7.02
CA THR A 12 -2.94 -8.38 -7.46
C THR A 12 -1.86 -7.69 -6.61
N SER A 13 -2.02 -6.41 -6.32
CA SER A 13 -1.09 -5.66 -5.48
C SER A 13 -1.03 -6.24 -4.06
N GLU A 14 -2.17 -6.55 -3.46
CA GLU A 14 -2.23 -7.16 -2.13
C GLU A 14 -1.56 -8.53 -2.09
N LEU A 15 -1.85 -9.39 -3.07
CA LEU A 15 -1.26 -10.71 -3.17
C LEU A 15 0.25 -10.64 -3.41
N THR A 16 0.71 -9.69 -4.22
CA THR A 16 2.14 -9.46 -4.46
C THR A 16 2.84 -9.04 -3.17
N ALA A 17 2.24 -8.12 -2.42
CA ALA A 17 2.79 -7.68 -1.14
C ALA A 17 2.86 -8.82 -0.13
N GLN A 18 1.79 -9.63 -0.02
CA GLN A 18 1.75 -10.79 0.85
C GLN A 18 2.85 -11.80 0.49
N LEU A 19 3.00 -12.09 -0.79
CA LEU A 19 4.03 -13.02 -1.27
C LEU A 19 5.42 -12.52 -0.90
N ASN A 20 5.71 -11.24 -1.14
CA ASN A 20 7.02 -10.67 -0.84
C ASN A 20 7.34 -10.70 0.65
N LEU A 21 6.35 -10.41 1.51
CA LEU A 21 6.52 -10.48 2.96
C LEU A 21 6.68 -11.93 3.44
N ALA A 22 5.95 -12.85 2.84
CA ALA A 22 5.97 -14.27 3.22
C ALA A 22 7.28 -15.00 2.84
N LYS A 23 8.11 -14.39 2.00
CA LYS A 23 9.43 -14.97 1.64
C LYS A 23 10.41 -14.99 2.81
N ASP A 24 10.24 -14.12 3.79
CA ASP A 24 11.08 -14.11 4.98
C ASP A 24 10.58 -15.19 5.95
N PRO A 25 11.42 -16.17 6.33
CA PRO A 25 10.98 -17.27 7.21
C PRO A 25 10.62 -16.81 8.63
N ASN A 26 11.03 -15.62 9.04
CA ASN A 26 10.69 -15.06 10.34
C ASN A 26 9.39 -14.26 10.35
N ILE A 27 8.75 -14.08 9.19
CA ILE A 27 7.55 -13.25 9.06
C ILE A 27 6.32 -14.14 8.85
N LEU A 28 5.35 -13.98 9.75
CA LEU A 28 3.99 -14.50 9.55
C LEU A 28 3.12 -13.36 9.00
N VAL A 29 2.30 -13.67 8.00
CA VAL A 29 1.43 -12.71 7.34
C VAL A 29 -0.02 -13.02 7.67
N PHE A 30 -0.75 -11.99 8.11
CA PHE A 30 -2.18 -12.07 8.44
C PHE A 30 -2.95 -11.04 7.63
N THR A 31 -4.18 -11.39 7.25
CA THR A 31 -5.09 -10.46 6.57
C THR A 31 -6.38 -10.33 7.36
N PRO A 32 -6.99 -9.13 7.40
CA PRO A 32 -8.25 -8.94 8.11
C PRO A 32 -9.37 -9.76 7.48
N LEU A 33 -10.16 -10.42 8.33
CA LEU A 33 -11.36 -11.10 7.88
C LEU A 33 -12.37 -10.06 7.35
N GLY A 34 -12.93 -10.30 6.17
CA GLY A 34 -13.86 -9.39 5.53
C GLY A 34 -13.22 -8.35 4.64
N GLY A 35 -11.91 -8.13 4.74
CA GLY A 35 -11.15 -7.25 3.83
C GLY A 35 -11.45 -5.77 3.96
N LEU A 36 -12.12 -5.34 5.04
CA LEU A 36 -12.46 -3.93 5.29
C LEU A 36 -11.62 -3.39 6.45
N GLY A 37 -11.38 -2.09 6.42
CA GLY A 37 -10.68 -1.38 7.47
C GLY A 37 -9.39 -0.72 7.00
N PRO A 38 -8.70 -0.01 7.90
CA PRO A 38 -7.52 0.79 7.55
C PRO A 38 -6.25 -0.03 7.34
N VAL A 39 -6.29 -1.33 7.63
CA VAL A 39 -5.11 -2.21 7.55
C VAL A 39 -5.40 -3.33 6.56
N ASP A 40 -4.53 -3.49 5.57
CA ASP A 40 -4.64 -4.56 4.56
C ASP A 40 -3.90 -5.83 4.97
N ILE A 41 -2.76 -5.68 5.62
CA ILE A 41 -1.89 -6.78 6.03
C ILE A 41 -1.33 -6.48 7.41
N VAL A 42 -1.26 -7.51 8.25
CA VAL A 42 -0.52 -7.46 9.52
C VAL A 42 0.56 -8.53 9.49
N THR A 43 1.77 -8.18 9.88
CA THR A 43 2.87 -9.13 10.01
C THR A 43 3.29 -9.29 11.46
N LEU A 44 3.73 -10.50 11.79
CA LEU A 44 4.42 -10.77 13.05
C LEU A 44 5.85 -11.20 12.72
N ASN A 45 6.81 -10.45 13.23
CA ASN A 45 8.21 -10.85 13.17
C ASN A 45 8.49 -11.78 14.35
N MET A 46 8.67 -13.05 14.06
CA MET A 46 8.87 -14.06 15.11
C MET A 46 10.22 -13.93 15.83
N ALA A 47 11.20 -13.29 15.20
CA ALA A 47 12.50 -13.05 15.82
C ALA A 47 12.44 -11.95 16.87
N THR A 48 11.59 -10.95 16.69
CA THR A 48 11.48 -9.78 17.59
C THR A 48 10.18 -9.75 18.39
N GLY A 49 9.16 -10.50 17.95
CA GLY A 49 7.81 -10.44 18.52
C GLY A 49 7.02 -9.19 18.11
N GLU A 50 7.50 -8.43 17.14
CA GLU A 50 6.90 -7.17 16.72
C GLU A 50 5.83 -7.37 15.66
N TYR A 51 4.68 -6.70 15.83
CA TYR A 51 3.60 -6.67 14.86
C TYR A 51 3.67 -5.37 14.05
N THR A 52 3.42 -5.46 12.75
CA THR A 52 3.38 -4.29 11.87
C THR A 52 2.15 -4.36 10.99
N GLY A 53 1.39 -3.26 10.94
CA GLY A 53 0.24 -3.11 10.04
C GLY A 53 0.66 -2.38 8.76
N TYR A 54 0.14 -2.83 7.61
CA TYR A 54 0.44 -2.24 6.30
C TYR A 54 -0.83 -1.90 5.54
N ASP A 55 -0.79 -0.79 4.83
CA ASP A 55 -1.74 -0.42 3.80
C ASP A 55 -1.06 -0.60 2.44
N VAL A 56 -1.61 -1.48 1.60
CA VAL A 56 -1.01 -1.80 0.30
C VAL A 56 -1.53 -0.84 -0.75
N LYS A 57 -0.62 -0.18 -1.45
CA LYS A 57 -0.93 0.71 -2.56
C LYS A 57 -0.26 0.23 -3.83
N THR A 58 -0.94 0.37 -4.95
CA THR A 58 -0.34 0.17 -6.27
C THR A 58 0.48 1.39 -6.62
N LYS A 59 1.66 1.18 -7.19
CA LYS A 59 2.48 2.30 -7.67
C LYS A 59 1.79 3.00 -8.83
N ASN A 60 1.63 4.31 -8.71
CA ASN A 60 1.10 5.16 -9.77
C ASN A 60 2.09 6.30 -10.03
N TYR A 61 2.28 6.62 -11.31
CA TYR A 61 3.19 7.67 -11.74
C TYR A 61 2.40 8.81 -12.36
N ARG A 62 2.88 10.03 -12.18
CA ARG A 62 2.23 11.20 -12.77
C ARG A 62 2.33 11.14 -14.29
N LYS A 63 1.19 11.32 -14.95
CA LYS A 63 1.10 11.35 -16.41
C LYS A 63 1.31 12.77 -16.96
N SER A 64 1.20 13.79 -16.10
CA SER A 64 1.38 15.19 -16.44
C SER A 64 2.07 15.92 -15.29
N ASP A 65 2.65 17.09 -15.60
CA ASP A 65 3.29 17.89 -14.57
C ASP A 65 2.30 18.41 -13.55
N TYR A 66 2.75 18.46 -12.30
CA TYR A 66 1.96 18.97 -11.20
C TYR A 66 1.87 20.51 -11.27
N THR A 67 0.64 21.03 -11.17
CA THR A 67 0.40 22.48 -11.10
C THR A 67 -0.19 22.78 -9.72
N PRO A 68 0.62 23.35 -8.81
CA PRO A 68 0.13 23.69 -7.47
C PRO A 68 -0.80 24.91 -7.48
N LYS A 69 -1.40 25.22 -6.34
CA LYS A 69 -2.35 26.34 -6.20
C LYS A 69 -1.74 27.71 -6.55
N ASP A 70 -0.43 27.87 -6.48
CA ASP A 70 0.28 29.10 -6.84
C ASP A 70 0.32 29.35 -8.35
N GLY A 71 -0.13 28.38 -9.16
CA GLY A 71 -0.19 28.49 -10.61
C GLY A 71 1.09 28.15 -11.33
N TYR A 72 2.18 27.88 -10.64
CA TYR A 72 3.45 27.50 -11.27
C TYR A 72 3.49 26.00 -11.55
N LYS A 73 3.58 25.65 -12.82
CA LYS A 73 3.68 24.26 -13.24
C LYS A 73 5.05 23.69 -12.87
N ARG A 74 5.05 22.53 -12.23
CA ARG A 74 6.28 21.84 -11.83
C ARG A 74 6.52 20.64 -12.72
N ASN A 75 7.77 20.41 -13.10
CA ASN A 75 8.14 19.26 -13.92
C ASN A 75 8.14 18.00 -13.06
N SER A 76 6.99 17.31 -13.01
CA SER A 76 6.78 16.12 -12.19
C SER A 76 6.24 14.93 -12.97
N THR A 77 6.14 15.03 -14.30
CA THR A 77 5.71 13.92 -15.16
C THR A 77 6.64 12.73 -14.97
N GLY A 78 6.08 11.53 -14.78
CA GLY A 78 6.81 10.30 -14.55
C GLY A 78 7.24 10.06 -13.11
N THR A 79 7.01 11.01 -12.19
CA THR A 79 7.31 10.82 -10.78
C THR A 79 6.26 9.96 -10.10
N LEU A 80 6.69 9.18 -9.10
CA LEU A 80 5.78 8.38 -8.29
C LEU A 80 4.81 9.28 -7.52
N ILE A 81 3.52 8.97 -7.64
CA ILE A 81 2.51 9.64 -6.82
C ILE A 81 2.59 9.08 -5.40
N ALA A 82 3.10 9.91 -4.48
CA ALA A 82 3.19 9.52 -3.08
C ALA A 82 1.81 9.43 -2.44
N ARG A 83 1.58 8.37 -1.67
CA ARG A 83 0.38 8.18 -0.87
C ARG A 83 0.70 8.46 0.58
N GLN A 84 -0.22 9.12 1.26
CA GLN A 84 -0.07 9.39 2.69
C GLN A 84 -1.06 8.52 3.48
N THR A 85 -0.67 8.15 4.69
CA THR A 85 -1.57 7.47 5.61
C THR A 85 -2.69 8.41 6.04
N THR A 86 -3.89 7.85 6.23
CA THR A 86 -5.00 8.59 6.82
C THR A 86 -4.71 8.89 8.29
N VAL A 87 -5.50 9.80 8.89
CA VAL A 87 -5.39 10.11 10.32
C VAL A 87 -5.56 8.83 11.17
N GLU A 88 -6.54 8.00 10.81
CA GLU A 88 -6.78 6.73 11.50
C GLU A 88 -5.59 5.78 11.38
N GLN A 89 -5.01 5.66 10.18
CA GLN A 89 -3.85 4.81 9.95
C GLN A 89 -2.62 5.29 10.72
N LYS A 90 -2.41 6.60 10.80
CA LYS A 90 -1.31 7.17 11.61
C LYS A 90 -1.48 6.83 13.09
N LYS A 91 -2.70 6.92 13.61
CA LYS A 91 -3.03 6.57 14.98
C LYS A 91 -2.75 5.10 15.27
N LEU A 92 -3.00 4.22 14.31
CA LEU A 92 -2.77 2.79 14.41
C LEU A 92 -1.35 2.37 13.99
N LYS A 93 -0.49 3.34 13.65
CA LYS A 93 0.90 3.11 13.20
C LYS A 93 1.00 2.22 11.97
N VAL A 94 0.05 2.38 11.04
CA VAL A 94 0.03 1.64 9.78
C VAL A 94 1.05 2.24 8.81
N LYS A 95 1.83 1.38 8.17
CA LYS A 95 2.81 1.75 7.15
C LYS A 95 2.25 1.52 5.77
N ILE A 96 2.66 2.35 4.80
CA ILE A 96 2.30 2.15 3.40
C ILE A 96 3.37 1.27 2.75
N ILE A 97 2.92 0.23 2.04
CA ILE A 97 3.78 -0.61 1.23
C ILE A 97 3.29 -0.53 -0.23
N TYR A 98 4.21 -0.30 -1.15
CA TYR A 98 3.90 -0.25 -2.57
C TYR A 98 4.16 -1.60 -3.21
N ALA A 99 3.14 -2.15 -3.85
CA ALA A 99 3.28 -3.37 -4.64
C ALA A 99 3.64 -3.01 -6.09
N LYS A 100 4.41 -3.87 -6.71
CA LYS A 100 4.75 -3.73 -8.13
C LYS A 100 3.59 -4.16 -9.01
#